data_d53088e442c4d7779b9672be2be9d716
#
_entry.id   d53088e442c4d7779b9672be2be9d716
#
_cell.length_a   1.000
_cell.length_b   1.000
_cell.length_c   1.000
_cell.angle_alpha   90.00
_cell.angle_beta   90.00
_cell.angle_gamma   90.00
#
_symmetry.space_group_name_H-M   'P 1'
#
loop_
_entity.id
_entity.type
_entity.pdbx_description
1 polymer ?
#
loop_
_entity_poly.entity_id
_entity_poly.type
_entity_poly.pdbx_seq_one_letter_code
_entity_poly.pdbx_strand_id
1 'polypeptide(L)'
;MTNDRFGLRWGLAGGTTLASIDEARASARFAEAAGFDSFWISHATGVDPIVTLACLGSDFPGISEVGTSVVPLYGRHPVGLAQLARTAQNAVGGRLTLGVGTASKRHVEGALGLSWDKPFSYAREFIEALE
;
A
#
# COMPACT_ATOMS: atom_id res chain seq x y z
N MET A 1 0.43 10.49 -22.11
CA MET A 1 0.60 9.42 -23.11
C MET A 1 0.32 8.10 -22.42
N THR A 2 -0.82 7.53 -22.66
CA THR A 2 -1.10 6.16 -22.23
C THR A 2 -0.19 5.24 -23.03
N ASN A 3 0.69 4.54 -22.32
CA ASN A 3 1.64 3.60 -22.97
C ASN A 3 0.88 2.31 -23.34
N ASP A 4 -0.20 2.47 -24.08
CA ASP A 4 -1.17 1.43 -24.44
C ASP A 4 -0.69 0.57 -25.63
N ARG A 5 0.57 0.15 -25.61
CA ARG A 5 1.08 -0.74 -26.66
C ARG A 5 0.39 -2.11 -26.65
N PHE A 6 -0.32 -2.48 -25.56
CA PHE A 6 -0.90 -3.82 -25.41
C PHE A 6 -2.25 -3.81 -24.66
N GLY A 7 -2.88 -2.68 -24.42
CA GLY A 7 -4.08 -2.59 -23.57
C GLY A 7 -3.80 -2.93 -22.08
N LEU A 8 -2.55 -2.85 -21.66
CA LEU A 8 -2.12 -3.17 -20.29
C LEU A 8 -1.95 -1.89 -19.46
N ARG A 9 -2.37 -1.94 -18.21
CA ARG A 9 -2.05 -0.92 -17.22
C ARG A 9 -0.72 -1.25 -16.55
N TRP A 10 0.12 -0.24 -16.39
CA TRP A 10 1.44 -0.39 -15.81
C TRP A 10 1.51 0.30 -14.45
N GLY A 11 2.03 -0.41 -13.46
CA GLY A 11 2.25 0.12 -12.10
C GLY A 11 3.73 0.16 -11.74
N LEU A 12 4.13 1.20 -11.02
CA LEU A 12 5.45 1.29 -10.41
C LEU A 12 5.37 0.96 -8.93
N ALA A 13 6.18 0.01 -8.47
CA ALA A 13 6.41 -0.21 -7.05
C ALA A 13 7.52 0.75 -6.57
N GLY A 14 7.18 1.63 -5.62
CA GLY A 14 8.09 2.67 -5.10
C GLY A 14 9.20 2.16 -4.18
N GLY A 15 9.35 0.84 -4.06
CA GLY A 15 10.37 0.22 -3.22
C GLY A 15 9.86 -0.18 -1.83
N THR A 16 10.67 -1.01 -1.16
CA THR A 16 10.33 -1.58 0.16
C THR A 16 10.95 -0.82 1.33
N THR A 17 11.85 0.12 1.05
CA THR A 17 12.69 0.79 2.05
C THR A 17 12.67 2.30 1.92
N LEU A 18 11.52 2.89 1.54
CA LEU A 18 11.37 4.34 1.53
C LEU A 18 11.59 4.89 2.95
N ALA A 19 12.59 5.75 3.10
CA ALA A 19 12.97 6.28 4.40
C ALA A 19 12.19 7.56 4.75
N SER A 20 11.56 8.20 3.77
CA SER A 20 10.84 9.46 3.98
C SER A 20 9.65 9.63 3.01
N ILE A 21 8.75 10.53 3.37
CA ILE A 21 7.66 10.96 2.48
C ILE A 21 8.20 11.64 1.23
N ASP A 22 9.31 12.36 1.34
CA ASP A 22 9.94 13.03 0.20
C ASP A 22 10.48 12.03 -0.83
N GLU A 23 11.06 10.92 -0.38
CA GLU A 23 11.47 9.84 -1.28
C GLU A 23 10.26 9.20 -1.98
N ALA A 24 9.18 8.97 -1.25
CA ALA A 24 7.93 8.46 -1.82
C ALA A 24 7.36 9.45 -2.85
N ARG A 25 7.39 10.73 -2.55
CA ARG A 25 6.95 11.81 -3.46
C ARG A 25 7.80 11.87 -4.72
N ALA A 26 9.11 11.73 -4.60
CA ALA A 26 10.02 11.68 -5.75
C ALA A 26 9.73 10.46 -6.65
N SER A 27 9.49 9.30 -6.04
CA SER A 27 9.13 8.07 -6.76
C SER A 27 7.78 8.17 -7.46
N ALA A 28 6.76 8.76 -6.82
CA ALA A 28 5.45 8.98 -7.42
C ALA A 28 5.53 9.99 -8.58
N ARG A 29 6.32 11.04 -8.44
CA ARG A 29 6.57 12.01 -9.52
C ARG A 29 7.25 11.37 -10.72
N PHE A 30 8.22 10.49 -10.47
CA PHE A 30 8.86 9.71 -11.53
C PHE A 30 7.84 8.80 -12.22
N ALA A 31 7.00 8.09 -11.46
CA ALA A 31 5.96 7.21 -12.01
C ALA A 31 5.02 7.99 -12.94
N GLU A 32 4.53 9.14 -12.49
CA GLU A 32 3.66 10.00 -13.30
C GLU A 32 4.35 10.48 -14.58
N ALA A 33 5.57 11.02 -14.46
CA ALA A 33 6.33 11.52 -15.59
C ALA A 33 6.69 10.43 -16.61
N ALA A 34 6.89 9.19 -16.15
CA ALA A 34 7.17 8.04 -17.01
C ALA A 34 5.91 7.40 -17.60
N GLY A 35 4.70 7.89 -17.26
CA GLY A 35 3.44 7.42 -17.80
C GLY A 35 2.93 6.12 -17.20
N PHE A 36 3.30 5.82 -15.95
CA PHE A 36 2.69 4.72 -15.21
C PHE A 36 1.26 5.07 -14.79
N ASP A 37 0.37 4.10 -14.83
CA ASP A 37 -1.04 4.24 -14.44
C ASP A 37 -1.25 4.18 -12.93
N SER A 38 -0.38 3.47 -12.22
CA SER A 38 -0.48 3.26 -10.78
C SER A 38 0.86 3.30 -10.05
N PHE A 39 0.79 3.65 -8.75
CA PHE A 39 1.95 3.72 -7.87
C PHE A 39 1.70 2.94 -6.58
N TRP A 40 2.65 2.10 -6.18
CA TRP A 40 2.50 1.15 -5.09
C TRP A 40 3.64 1.27 -4.08
N ILE A 41 3.29 1.23 -2.79
CA ILE A 41 4.26 1.23 -1.68
C ILE A 41 4.12 -0.06 -0.89
N SER A 42 5.27 -0.71 -0.60
CA SER A 42 5.34 -1.89 0.24
C SER A 42 5.61 -1.52 1.69
N HIS A 43 5.02 -2.28 2.61
CA HIS A 43 5.33 -2.17 4.04
C HIS A 43 6.52 -3.09 4.38
N ALA A 44 7.67 -2.48 4.68
CA ALA A 44 8.83 -3.21 5.17
C ALA A 44 9.43 -2.51 6.40
N THR A 45 10.51 -1.78 6.23
CA THR A 45 11.24 -1.13 7.34
C THR A 45 11.24 0.40 7.26
N GLY A 46 10.60 0.96 6.25
CA GLY A 46 10.54 2.40 6.04
C GLY A 46 9.29 3.05 6.64
N VAL A 47 8.82 4.08 6.00
CA VAL A 47 7.59 4.79 6.36
C VAL A 47 6.35 3.92 6.17
N ASP A 48 5.31 4.16 6.97
CA ASP A 48 4.03 3.45 6.78
C ASP A 48 3.40 3.79 5.43
N PRO A 49 3.06 2.78 4.60
CA PRO A 49 2.58 3.04 3.25
C PRO A 49 1.23 3.73 3.18
N ILE A 50 0.31 3.44 4.10
CA ILE A 50 -1.04 4.04 4.09
C ILE A 50 -0.96 5.53 4.43
N VAL A 51 -0.23 5.84 5.50
CA VAL A 51 -0.01 7.24 5.94
C VAL A 51 0.76 8.01 4.87
N THR A 52 1.79 7.39 4.28
CA THR A 52 2.57 8.01 3.20
C THR A 52 1.70 8.33 1.99
N LEU A 53 0.88 7.41 1.52
CA LEU A 53 -0.04 7.66 0.40
C LEU A 53 -1.03 8.78 0.73
N ALA A 54 -1.56 8.82 1.95
CA ALA A 54 -2.41 9.92 2.39
C ALA A 54 -1.68 11.28 2.36
N CYS A 55 -0.39 11.31 2.73
CA CYS A 55 0.44 12.52 2.65
C CYS A 55 0.77 12.94 1.21
N LEU A 56 0.78 12.02 0.25
CA LEU A 56 0.90 12.36 -1.17
C LEU A 56 -0.38 13.03 -1.68
N GLY A 57 -1.52 12.67 -1.12
CA GLY A 57 -2.81 13.29 -1.41
C GLY A 57 -3.17 13.20 -2.89
N SER A 58 -3.61 14.34 -3.45
CA SER A 58 -4.00 14.48 -4.85
C SER A 58 -2.90 15.03 -5.76
N ASP A 59 -1.64 15.04 -5.33
CA ASP A 59 -0.55 15.70 -6.03
C ASP A 59 -0.18 15.11 -7.40
N PHE A 60 -0.61 13.90 -7.69
CA PHE A 60 -0.25 13.19 -8.92
C PHE A 60 -1.50 12.80 -9.70
N PRO A 61 -2.16 13.75 -10.38
CA PRO A 61 -3.44 13.50 -11.08
C PRO A 61 -3.30 12.54 -12.26
N GLY A 62 -2.11 12.38 -12.82
CA GLY A 62 -1.84 11.41 -13.88
C GLY A 62 -1.78 9.96 -13.40
N ILE A 63 -1.63 9.74 -12.08
CA ILE A 63 -1.70 8.41 -11.47
C ILE A 63 -3.15 8.08 -11.14
N SER A 64 -3.75 7.11 -11.82
CA SER A 64 -5.16 6.75 -11.64
C SER A 64 -5.44 5.89 -10.42
N GLU A 65 -4.43 5.22 -9.88
CA GLU A 65 -4.53 4.31 -8.74
C GLU A 65 -3.26 4.37 -7.88
N VAL A 66 -3.43 4.48 -6.58
CA VAL A 66 -2.34 4.34 -5.61
C VAL A 66 -2.66 3.22 -4.63
N GLY A 67 -1.66 2.47 -4.21
CA GLY A 67 -1.95 1.33 -3.36
C GLY A 67 -0.79 0.83 -2.52
N THR A 68 -1.14 -0.14 -1.68
CA THR A 68 -0.16 -0.85 -0.86
C THR A 68 0.08 -2.26 -1.40
N SER A 69 1.34 -2.68 -1.46
CA SER A 69 1.69 -4.00 -1.98
C SER A 69 2.83 -4.63 -1.14
N VAL A 70 2.53 -5.11 0.03
CA VAL A 70 1.25 -5.07 0.74
C VAL A 70 1.46 -4.54 2.16
N VAL A 71 0.40 -4.24 2.91
CA VAL A 71 0.50 -4.08 4.36
C VAL A 71 0.20 -5.40 5.07
N PRO A 72 0.97 -5.79 6.10
CA PRO A 72 0.71 -7.00 6.85
C PRO A 72 -0.55 -6.85 7.70
N LEU A 73 -1.34 -7.92 7.77
CA LEU A 73 -2.51 -8.00 8.64
C LEU A 73 -2.10 -8.18 10.10
N TYR A 74 -1.03 -8.94 10.34
CA TYR A 74 -0.50 -9.15 11.70
C TYR A 74 -0.02 -7.83 12.30
N GLY A 75 -0.30 -7.66 13.60
CA GLY A 75 0.02 -6.43 14.33
C GLY A 75 -0.99 -5.30 14.10
N ARG A 76 -2.04 -5.54 13.35
CA ARG A 76 -3.13 -4.57 13.10
C ARG A 76 -4.46 -5.11 13.58
N HIS A 77 -5.34 -4.18 13.96
CA HIS A 77 -6.75 -4.50 14.24
C HIS A 77 -7.60 -4.10 13.02
N PRO A 78 -8.56 -4.92 12.55
CA PRO A 78 -9.35 -4.62 11.36
C PRO A 78 -10.05 -3.25 11.42
N VAL A 79 -10.65 -2.89 12.55
CA VAL A 79 -11.27 -1.56 12.71
C VAL A 79 -10.27 -0.43 12.53
N GLY A 80 -9.08 -0.54 13.13
CA GLY A 80 -8.04 0.47 12.98
C GLY A 80 -7.52 0.57 11.54
N LEU A 81 -7.34 -0.57 10.87
CA LEU A 81 -6.93 -0.60 9.46
C LEU A 81 -8.00 0.01 8.55
N ALA A 82 -9.28 -0.29 8.79
CA ALA A 82 -10.39 0.29 8.04
C ALA A 82 -10.44 1.82 8.19
N GLN A 83 -10.22 2.35 9.40
CA GLN A 83 -10.17 3.79 9.64
C GLN A 83 -9.02 4.47 8.89
N LEU A 84 -7.82 3.87 8.94
CA LEU A 84 -6.64 4.36 8.20
C LEU A 84 -6.89 4.36 6.69
N ALA A 85 -7.41 3.25 6.16
CA ALA A 85 -7.70 3.11 4.74
C ALA A 85 -8.76 4.12 4.26
N ARG A 86 -9.83 4.34 5.03
CA ARG A 86 -10.86 5.34 4.72
C ARG A 86 -10.29 6.76 4.70
N THR A 87 -9.43 7.08 5.66
CA THR A 87 -8.78 8.39 5.72
C THR A 87 -7.87 8.59 4.51
N ALA A 88 -7.04 7.60 4.20
CA ALA A 88 -6.17 7.65 3.03
C ALA A 88 -6.97 7.71 1.72
N GLN A 89 -8.05 6.95 1.59
CA GLN A 89 -8.95 6.97 0.44
C GLN A 89 -9.52 8.37 0.19
N ASN A 90 -9.94 9.04 1.27
CA ASN A 90 -10.42 10.42 1.18
C ASN A 90 -9.29 11.37 0.73
N ALA A 91 -8.11 11.25 1.33
CA ALA A 91 -6.97 12.10 1.02
C ALA A 91 -6.49 11.97 -0.44
N VAL A 92 -6.55 10.76 -1.01
CA VAL A 92 -6.11 10.49 -2.40
C VAL A 92 -7.25 10.61 -3.42
N GLY A 93 -8.39 11.17 -3.06
CA GLY A 93 -9.51 11.39 -3.97
C GLY A 93 -10.15 10.11 -4.52
N GLY A 94 -10.25 9.07 -3.71
CA GLY A 94 -10.90 7.81 -4.10
C GLY A 94 -10.02 6.83 -4.87
N ARG A 95 -8.73 7.08 -4.98
CA ARG A 95 -7.79 6.28 -5.80
C ARG A 95 -7.06 5.17 -5.05
N LEU A 96 -7.35 4.95 -3.76
CA LEU A 96 -6.63 3.96 -2.95
C LEU A 96 -7.09 2.53 -3.25
N THR A 97 -6.13 1.65 -3.47
CA THR A 97 -6.30 0.21 -3.39
C THR A 97 -5.52 -0.33 -2.20
N LEU A 98 -6.23 -0.90 -1.23
CA LEU A 98 -5.61 -1.47 -0.03
C LEU A 98 -5.19 -2.92 -0.31
N GLY A 99 -3.90 -3.13 -0.57
CA GLY A 99 -3.29 -4.45 -0.66
C GLY A 99 -2.85 -4.94 0.71
N VAL A 100 -3.30 -6.13 1.09
CA VAL A 100 -3.02 -6.76 2.39
C VAL A 100 -2.41 -8.13 2.23
N GLY A 101 -1.67 -8.60 3.24
CA GLY A 101 -1.05 -9.91 3.22
C GLY A 101 -0.69 -10.43 4.61
N THR A 102 -0.37 -11.73 4.68
CA THR A 102 -0.05 -12.40 5.95
C THR A 102 1.37 -12.12 6.44
N ALA A 103 2.21 -11.48 5.63
CA ALA A 103 3.66 -11.37 5.85
C ALA A 103 4.35 -12.75 5.95
N SER A 104 5.64 -12.76 6.23
CA SER A 104 6.38 -13.99 6.46
C SER A 104 6.37 -14.39 7.94
N LYS A 105 6.49 -15.69 8.21
CA LYS A 105 6.64 -16.21 9.57
C LYS A 105 7.78 -15.50 10.32
N ARG A 106 8.92 -15.33 9.66
CA ARG A 106 10.09 -14.63 10.23
C ARG A 106 9.77 -13.19 10.65
N HIS A 107 8.99 -12.48 9.86
CA HIS A 107 8.60 -11.10 10.19
C HIS A 107 7.62 -11.07 11.36
N VAL A 108 6.59 -11.91 11.30
CA VAL A 108 5.54 -11.93 12.34
C VAL A 108 6.09 -12.39 13.69
N GLU A 109 6.84 -13.48 13.72
CA GLU A 109 7.39 -14.01 14.98
C GLU A 109 8.62 -13.22 15.44
N GLY A 110 9.53 -12.87 14.52
CA GLY A 110 10.79 -12.23 14.87
C GLY A 110 10.69 -10.73 15.12
N ALA A 111 9.97 -9.99 14.29
CA ALA A 111 9.88 -8.54 14.40
C ALA A 111 8.67 -8.08 15.23
N LEU A 112 7.52 -8.77 15.11
CA LEU A 112 6.29 -8.38 15.82
C LEU A 112 6.10 -9.14 17.14
N GLY A 113 6.81 -10.25 17.37
CA GLY A 113 6.63 -11.08 18.57
C GLY A 113 5.24 -11.76 18.65
N LEU A 114 4.59 -11.96 17.52
CA LEU A 114 3.27 -12.56 17.40
C LEU A 114 3.36 -13.98 16.87
N SER A 115 2.37 -14.82 17.15
CA SER A 115 2.29 -16.16 16.56
C SER A 115 1.86 -16.09 15.09
N TRP A 116 2.58 -16.77 14.21
CA TRP A 116 2.20 -16.96 12.80
C TRP A 116 1.54 -18.32 12.62
N ASP A 117 0.42 -18.51 13.33
CA ASP A 117 -0.36 -19.73 13.26
C ASP A 117 -1.58 -19.54 12.35
N LYS A 118 -1.89 -20.57 11.55
CA LYS A 118 -3.04 -20.60 10.63
C LYS A 118 -3.21 -19.34 9.78
N PRO A 119 -2.18 -18.88 9.05
CA PRO A 119 -2.20 -17.58 8.37
C PRO A 119 -3.35 -17.42 7.37
N PHE A 120 -3.80 -18.49 6.73
CA PHE A 120 -4.96 -18.47 5.84
C PHE A 120 -6.26 -18.15 6.55
N SER A 121 -6.53 -18.84 7.66
CA SER A 121 -7.75 -18.59 8.46
C SER A 121 -7.72 -17.19 9.04
N TYR A 122 -6.56 -16.76 9.56
CA TYR A 122 -6.38 -15.42 10.08
C TYR A 122 -6.67 -14.35 9.01
N ALA A 123 -6.10 -14.50 7.82
CA ALA A 123 -6.31 -13.54 6.73
C ALA A 123 -7.77 -13.48 6.29
N ARG A 124 -8.43 -14.64 6.15
CA ARG A 124 -9.85 -14.71 5.78
C ARG A 124 -10.72 -13.98 6.80
N GLU A 125 -10.60 -14.32 8.07
CA GLU A 125 -11.38 -13.70 9.15
C GLU A 125 -11.12 -12.19 9.27
N PHE A 126 -9.86 -11.79 9.07
CA PHE A 126 -9.50 -10.37 9.09
C PHE A 126 -10.15 -9.61 7.93
N ILE A 127 -10.14 -10.16 6.72
CA ILE A 127 -10.74 -9.54 5.53
C ILE A 127 -12.26 -9.46 5.70
N GLU A 128 -12.90 -10.54 6.17
CA GLU A 128 -14.34 -10.55 6.50
C GLU A 128 -14.71 -9.46 7.50
N ALA A 129 -13.80 -9.15 8.43
CA ALA A 129 -14.02 -8.08 9.42
C ALA A 129 -13.72 -6.66 8.88
N LEU A 130 -13.08 -6.53 7.71
CA LEU A 130 -12.85 -5.24 7.03
C LEU A 130 -14.05 -4.80 6.18
N GLU A 131 -14.86 -5.74 5.70
CA GLU A 131 -16.04 -5.52 4.85
C GLU A 131 -17.23 -5.00 5.68
#